data_1c84f2cca01fc5820fbf38c788f469da
#
_entry.id   1c84f2cca01fc5820fbf38c788f469da
#
_cell.length_a   1.000
_cell.length_b   1.000
_cell.length_c   1.000
_cell.angle_alpha   90.00
_cell.angle_beta   90.00
_cell.angle_gamma   90.00
#
_symmetry.space_group_name_H-M   'P 1'
#
loop_
_entity.id
_entity.type
_entity.pdbx_description
1 polymer ?
#
loop_
_entity_poly.entity_id
_entity_poly.type
_entity_poly.pdbx_seq_one_letter_code
_entity_poly.pdbx_strand_id
1 'polypeptide(L)'
;METELLNIEKVSPEEKAAALKKAGEIIREGGLVAFPTETVYGLGADALNAEASAKIYAAKGRPSDNPLIVHIHDVDQVYEIASEVPEAAKKVMEKFWPGPLTVILNKKSCVPDGTTGGLKTVAIRMPSHPLARDFIRESGRMIAAPSANTSGRPSPTLASHVYEDMQGRIPLILDGGAVGIGIESTIIDMSTDTSTILRPGYITKDMLEEVLPKVNIDPAVTGRTMKKNVVAKAPGMKYRHYAPKGQLTLVEGDRDKVIAKINELVKEKEEEGHKVGVIGTDETLDSYHADILRSIGSRQKPETVAANLYRILREFDDLECDYMYSESFFEQGLGNAIMNRMLKAAGYHLITL
;
A
#
# COMPACT_ATOMS: atom_id res chain seq x y z
N MET A 1 17.40 12.32 -15.89
CA MET A 1 17.87 12.31 -14.48
C MET A 1 18.38 10.91 -14.16
N GLU A 2 19.52 10.77 -13.52
CA GLU A 2 19.98 9.50 -12.99
C GLU A 2 19.33 9.24 -11.62
N THR A 3 18.92 8.00 -11.37
CA THR A 3 18.34 7.58 -10.10
C THR A 3 19.37 6.77 -9.33
N GLU A 4 19.80 7.27 -8.20
CA GLU A 4 20.74 6.58 -7.31
C GLU A 4 19.99 5.61 -6.39
N LEU A 5 20.52 4.39 -6.26
CA LEU A 5 20.05 3.39 -5.29
C LEU A 5 21.10 3.24 -4.19
N LEU A 6 20.78 3.67 -2.98
CA LEU A 6 21.65 3.52 -1.83
C LEU A 6 21.17 2.34 -0.96
N ASN A 7 21.92 1.24 -0.98
CA ASN A 7 21.69 0.15 -0.05
C ASN A 7 22.24 0.54 1.32
N ILE A 8 21.36 0.57 2.33
CA ILE A 8 21.66 1.00 3.70
C ILE A 8 21.31 -0.09 4.73
N GLU A 9 21.04 -1.31 4.28
CA GLU A 9 20.71 -2.43 5.17
C GLU A 9 21.94 -2.96 5.92
N LYS A 10 23.10 -2.98 5.24
CA LYS A 10 24.32 -3.60 5.75
C LYS A 10 25.54 -2.69 5.62
N VAL A 11 25.37 -1.41 5.98
CA VAL A 11 26.43 -0.40 5.92
C VAL A 11 26.83 0.05 7.33
N SER A 12 27.97 0.73 7.46
CA SER A 12 28.38 1.32 8.72
C SER A 12 27.42 2.41 9.20
N PRO A 13 27.39 2.75 10.50
CA PRO A 13 26.61 3.86 11.02
C PRO A 13 26.90 5.19 10.33
N GLU A 14 28.15 5.43 9.97
CA GLU A 14 28.63 6.63 9.27
C GLU A 14 28.06 6.71 7.85
N GLU A 15 28.11 5.61 7.11
CA GLU A 15 27.52 5.52 5.75
C GLU A 15 26.00 5.69 5.77
N LYS A 16 25.34 5.07 6.77
CA LYS A 16 23.88 5.27 6.98
C LYS A 16 23.57 6.74 7.26
N ALA A 17 24.33 7.40 8.15
CA ALA A 17 24.13 8.81 8.47
C ALA A 17 24.35 9.71 7.24
N ALA A 18 25.37 9.44 6.43
CA ALA A 18 25.62 10.18 5.19
C ALA A 18 24.49 10.02 4.17
N ALA A 19 23.97 8.79 4.00
CA ALA A 19 22.83 8.53 3.12
C ALA A 19 21.56 9.25 3.58
N LEU A 20 21.26 9.22 4.88
CA LEU A 20 20.10 9.92 5.46
C LEU A 20 20.24 11.44 5.33
N LYS A 21 21.43 12.00 5.56
CA LYS A 21 21.70 13.42 5.37
C LYS A 21 21.45 13.84 3.93
N LYS A 22 21.99 13.10 2.96
CA LYS A 22 21.76 13.33 1.52
C LYS A 22 20.28 13.28 1.17
N ALA A 23 19.56 12.27 1.66
CA ALA A 23 18.13 12.14 1.45
C ALA A 23 17.35 13.33 2.04
N GLY A 24 17.73 13.77 3.25
CA GLY A 24 17.13 14.92 3.91
C GLY A 24 17.38 16.23 3.15
N GLU A 25 18.56 16.42 2.57
CA GLU A 25 18.89 17.58 1.72
C GLU A 25 18.01 17.62 0.49
N ILE A 26 17.85 16.50 -0.21
CA ILE A 26 16.95 16.38 -1.38
C ILE A 26 15.50 16.78 -1.02
N ILE A 27 14.99 16.35 0.13
CA ILE A 27 13.64 16.72 0.59
C ILE A 27 13.55 18.23 0.89
N ARG A 28 14.54 18.80 1.58
CA ARG A 28 14.57 20.24 1.90
C ARG A 28 14.61 21.11 0.64
N GLU A 29 15.22 20.62 -0.43
CA GLU A 29 15.28 21.27 -1.75
C GLU A 29 14.01 21.04 -2.60
N GLY A 30 12.99 20.38 -2.03
CA GLY A 30 11.73 20.06 -2.71
C GLY A 30 11.86 18.94 -3.74
N GLY A 31 12.86 18.07 -3.59
CA GLY A 31 13.03 16.85 -4.36
C GLY A 31 12.23 15.67 -3.84
N LEU A 32 12.41 14.50 -4.48
CA LEU A 32 11.72 13.24 -4.15
C LEU A 32 12.72 12.20 -3.67
N VAL A 33 12.35 11.42 -2.65
CA VAL A 33 13.12 10.27 -2.16
C VAL A 33 12.19 9.09 -1.95
N ALA A 34 12.52 7.93 -2.50
CA ALA A 34 11.83 6.70 -2.16
C ALA A 34 12.47 6.03 -0.93
N PHE A 35 11.65 5.53 -0.02
CA PHE A 35 12.10 4.97 1.25
C PHE A 35 11.23 3.79 1.72
N PRO A 36 11.79 2.80 2.43
CA PRO A 36 11.02 1.69 2.98
C PRO A 36 10.19 2.13 4.18
N THR A 37 9.02 1.50 4.34
CA THR A 37 8.28 1.44 5.59
C THR A 37 8.04 -0.02 5.97
N GLU A 38 7.41 -0.28 7.12
CA GLU A 38 7.03 -1.64 7.50
C GLU A 38 5.94 -2.22 6.59
N THR A 39 5.23 -1.38 5.83
CA THR A 39 4.12 -1.77 4.94
C THR A 39 4.52 -1.94 3.48
N VAL A 40 4.91 -0.87 2.82
CA VAL A 40 5.40 -0.81 1.43
C VAL A 40 6.41 0.34 1.31
N TYR A 41 7.17 0.39 0.22
CA TYR A 41 8.00 1.55 -0.07
C TYR A 41 7.14 2.78 -0.39
N GLY A 42 7.49 3.92 0.21
CA GLY A 42 6.88 5.23 -0.01
C GLY A 42 7.69 6.12 -0.94
N LEU A 43 7.04 6.95 -1.76
CA LEU A 43 7.67 8.03 -2.52
C LEU A 43 7.44 9.35 -1.79
N GLY A 44 8.48 9.86 -1.14
CA GLY A 44 8.41 10.99 -0.23
C GLY A 44 8.73 12.34 -0.84
N ALA A 45 8.02 13.37 -0.37
CA ALA A 45 8.29 14.78 -0.59
C ALA A 45 7.95 15.59 0.67
N ASP A 46 8.40 16.85 0.78
CA ASP A 46 7.97 17.76 1.85
C ASP A 46 6.45 17.95 1.80
N ALA A 47 5.75 17.54 2.87
CA ALA A 47 4.30 17.54 2.97
C ALA A 47 3.69 18.96 2.99
N LEU A 48 4.45 19.96 3.40
CA LEU A 48 4.02 21.35 3.48
C LEU A 48 4.41 22.17 2.24
N ASN A 49 5.05 21.54 1.26
CA ASN A 49 5.42 22.16 -0.02
C ASN A 49 4.52 21.64 -1.15
N ALA A 50 3.62 22.51 -1.65
CA ALA A 50 2.67 22.17 -2.71
C ALA A 50 3.36 21.74 -4.02
N GLU A 51 4.49 22.38 -4.38
CA GLU A 51 5.25 22.04 -5.60
C GLU A 51 5.93 20.67 -5.46
N ALA A 52 6.45 20.34 -4.27
CA ALA A 52 7.03 19.04 -4.00
C ALA A 52 5.96 17.92 -4.08
N SER A 53 4.75 18.16 -3.55
CA SER A 53 3.62 17.25 -3.69
C SER A 53 3.22 17.05 -5.17
N ALA A 54 3.24 18.11 -5.98
CA ALA A 54 2.95 18.02 -7.42
C ALA A 54 3.96 17.12 -8.16
N LYS A 55 5.24 17.13 -7.76
CA LYS A 55 6.27 16.23 -8.32
C LYS A 55 5.97 14.76 -8.05
N ILE A 56 5.39 14.39 -6.89
CA ILE A 56 4.95 13.01 -6.61
C ILE A 56 3.91 12.56 -7.66
N TYR A 57 2.88 13.38 -7.90
CA TYR A 57 1.84 13.05 -8.87
C TYR A 57 2.42 12.89 -10.28
N ALA A 58 3.33 13.80 -10.69
CA ALA A 58 3.98 13.75 -11.98
C ALA A 58 4.87 12.50 -12.13
N ALA A 59 5.73 12.19 -11.16
CA ALA A 59 6.61 11.02 -11.21
C ALA A 59 5.85 9.69 -11.33
N LYS A 60 4.70 9.59 -10.65
CA LYS A 60 3.85 8.38 -10.64
C LYS A 60 2.86 8.30 -11.82
N GLY A 61 2.57 9.39 -12.51
CA GLY A 61 1.38 9.48 -13.37
C GLY A 61 0.07 9.34 -12.58
N ARG A 62 0.04 9.87 -11.35
CA ARG A 62 -1.09 9.75 -10.41
C ARG A 62 -2.04 10.93 -10.55
N PRO A 63 -3.37 10.74 -10.54
CA PRO A 63 -4.33 11.85 -10.46
C PRO A 63 -4.16 12.65 -9.17
N SER A 64 -4.17 13.98 -9.29
CA SER A 64 -3.91 14.92 -8.17
C SER A 64 -5.08 15.04 -7.17
N ASP A 65 -6.27 14.52 -7.51
CA ASP A 65 -7.43 14.42 -6.61
C ASP A 65 -7.38 13.22 -5.66
N ASN A 66 -6.29 12.43 -5.71
CA ASN A 66 -6.08 11.26 -4.86
C ASN A 66 -5.09 11.64 -3.74
N PRO A 67 -5.55 11.90 -2.49
CA PRO A 67 -4.74 12.50 -1.43
C PRO A 67 -3.49 11.68 -1.09
N LEU A 68 -2.50 12.34 -0.49
CA LEU A 68 -1.27 11.74 0.04
C LEU A 68 -1.40 11.53 1.55
N ILE A 69 -0.58 10.63 2.11
CA ILE A 69 -0.47 10.40 3.55
C ILE A 69 0.77 11.15 4.04
N VAL A 70 0.60 11.99 5.06
CA VAL A 70 1.69 12.69 5.73
C VAL A 70 2.32 11.76 6.78
N HIS A 71 3.60 11.45 6.62
CA HIS A 71 4.37 10.64 7.54
C HIS A 71 5.15 11.54 8.51
N ILE A 72 5.10 11.19 9.78
CA ILE A 72 5.73 11.91 10.89
C ILE A 72 6.68 10.97 11.65
N HIS A 73 7.64 11.52 12.39
CA HIS A 73 8.54 10.76 13.25
C HIS A 73 8.24 10.93 14.74
N ASP A 74 7.45 11.95 15.08
CA ASP A 74 7.03 12.28 16.44
C ASP A 74 5.52 12.57 16.47
N VAL A 75 4.83 12.10 17.52
CA VAL A 75 3.38 12.28 17.66
C VAL A 75 2.99 13.75 17.83
N ASP A 76 3.87 14.58 18.39
CA ASP A 76 3.59 16.01 18.58
C ASP A 76 3.41 16.76 17.25
N GLN A 77 3.99 16.27 16.16
CA GLN A 77 3.81 16.84 14.82
C GLN A 77 2.34 16.75 14.32
N VAL A 78 1.52 15.90 14.91
CA VAL A 78 0.07 15.88 14.61
C VAL A 78 -0.56 17.22 14.91
N TYR A 79 -0.20 17.84 16.03
CA TYR A 79 -0.75 19.12 16.47
C TYR A 79 -0.30 20.32 15.61
N GLU A 80 0.74 20.13 14.82
CA GLU A 80 1.18 21.17 13.86
C GLU A 80 0.25 21.25 12.64
N ILE A 81 -0.34 20.11 12.19
CA ILE A 81 -1.07 19.99 10.93
C ILE A 81 -2.56 19.65 11.08
N ALA A 82 -2.99 19.09 12.20
CA ALA A 82 -4.39 18.85 12.50
C ALA A 82 -4.99 20.03 13.28
N SER A 83 -6.20 20.46 12.89
CA SER A 83 -6.91 21.56 13.57
C SER A 83 -7.48 21.14 14.91
N GLU A 84 -7.85 19.85 15.03
CA GLU A 84 -8.38 19.24 16.23
C GLU A 84 -7.92 17.78 16.29
N VAL A 85 -7.63 17.29 17.50
CA VAL A 85 -7.27 15.89 17.75
C VAL A 85 -8.24 15.34 18.82
N PRO A 86 -9.31 14.65 18.41
CA PRO A 86 -10.30 14.07 19.35
C PRO A 86 -9.65 13.08 20.33
N GLU A 87 -10.20 12.93 21.52
CA GLU A 87 -9.70 11.97 22.52
C GLU A 87 -9.71 10.52 21.99
N ALA A 88 -10.69 10.16 21.16
CA ALA A 88 -10.72 8.88 20.48
C ALA A 88 -9.50 8.67 19.57
N ALA A 89 -9.09 9.71 18.83
CA ALA A 89 -7.91 9.66 17.97
C ALA A 89 -6.61 9.54 18.79
N LYS A 90 -6.51 10.22 19.93
CA LYS A 90 -5.35 10.11 20.84
C LYS A 90 -5.17 8.66 21.32
N LYS A 91 -6.24 8.00 21.78
CA LYS A 91 -6.22 6.60 22.21
C LYS A 91 -5.78 5.65 21.11
N VAL A 92 -6.25 5.87 19.88
CA VAL A 92 -5.88 5.08 18.72
C VAL A 92 -4.41 5.28 18.36
N MET A 93 -3.92 6.52 18.35
CA MET A 93 -2.51 6.85 18.10
C MET A 93 -1.60 6.26 19.19
N GLU A 94 -1.96 6.39 20.46
CA GLU A 94 -1.20 5.84 21.59
C GLU A 94 -1.06 4.31 21.50
N LYS A 95 -2.11 3.61 21.07
CA LYS A 95 -2.11 2.14 20.98
C LYS A 95 -1.36 1.62 19.76
N PHE A 96 -1.46 2.30 18.60
CA PHE A 96 -1.05 1.75 17.30
C PHE A 96 0.09 2.50 16.61
N TRP A 97 0.59 3.59 17.18
CA TRP A 97 1.75 4.31 16.67
C TRP A 97 2.97 4.15 17.60
N PRO A 98 4.16 4.00 17.00
CA PRO A 98 4.45 3.88 15.58
C PRO A 98 3.94 2.56 15.00
N GLY A 99 3.33 2.60 13.78
CA GLY A 99 2.76 1.40 13.19
C GLY A 99 1.97 1.59 11.89
N PRO A 100 1.34 0.49 11.40
CA PRO A 100 0.68 0.44 10.11
C PRO A 100 -0.76 0.99 10.15
N LEU A 101 -0.97 2.11 10.87
CA LEU A 101 -2.23 2.81 10.96
C LEU A 101 -2.11 4.25 10.49
N THR A 102 -3.03 4.67 9.62
CA THR A 102 -3.21 6.06 9.17
C THR A 102 -4.48 6.61 9.75
N VAL A 103 -4.40 7.76 10.40
CA VAL A 103 -5.54 8.49 10.99
C VAL A 103 -5.83 9.72 10.15
N ILE A 104 -7.09 9.91 9.77
CA ILE A 104 -7.55 11.11 9.06
C ILE A 104 -8.20 12.07 10.07
N LEU A 105 -7.73 13.31 10.05
CA LEU A 105 -8.20 14.41 10.90
C LEU A 105 -8.49 15.66 10.06
N ASN A 106 -9.23 16.62 10.61
CA ASN A 106 -9.38 17.93 9.98
C ASN A 106 -8.05 18.67 9.94
N LYS A 107 -7.67 19.20 8.76
CA LYS A 107 -6.37 19.85 8.57
C LYS A 107 -6.36 21.32 9.01
N LYS A 108 -5.18 21.81 9.40
CA LYS A 108 -4.87 23.24 9.47
C LYS A 108 -4.58 23.80 8.08
N SER A 109 -4.67 25.12 7.94
CA SER A 109 -4.42 25.84 6.67
C SER A 109 -2.96 25.75 6.17
N CYS A 110 -2.01 25.41 7.03
CA CYS A 110 -0.61 25.20 6.63
C CYS A 110 -0.41 23.96 5.73
N VAL A 111 -1.35 22.99 5.75
CA VAL A 111 -1.28 21.83 4.87
C VAL A 111 -1.85 22.18 3.49
N PRO A 112 -1.03 22.14 2.42
CA PRO A 112 -1.47 22.52 1.08
C PRO A 112 -2.56 21.60 0.53
N ASP A 113 -3.46 22.16 -0.28
CA ASP A 113 -4.49 21.38 -1.00
C ASP A 113 -3.87 20.34 -1.94
N GLY A 114 -2.71 20.61 -2.52
CA GLY A 114 -1.97 19.67 -3.33
C GLY A 114 -1.59 18.39 -2.57
N THR A 115 -1.29 18.47 -1.28
CA THR A 115 -1.00 17.31 -0.43
C THR A 115 -2.26 16.51 -0.10
N THR A 116 -3.39 17.19 0.08
CA THR A 116 -4.65 16.55 0.52
C THR A 116 -5.62 16.27 -0.63
N GLY A 117 -5.21 16.49 -1.89
CA GLY A 117 -6.10 16.32 -3.04
C GLY A 117 -7.33 17.24 -3.01
N GLY A 118 -7.21 18.42 -2.40
CA GLY A 118 -8.29 19.39 -2.23
C GLY A 118 -9.23 19.11 -1.04
N LEU A 119 -8.97 18.07 -0.23
CA LEU A 119 -9.79 17.77 0.93
C LEU A 119 -9.49 18.72 2.11
N LYS A 120 -10.50 18.88 2.98
CA LYS A 120 -10.37 19.61 4.26
C LYS A 120 -9.76 18.77 5.37
N THR A 121 -9.38 17.55 5.07
CA THR A 121 -8.79 16.59 6.00
C THR A 121 -7.36 16.26 5.58
N VAL A 122 -6.56 15.78 6.53
CA VAL A 122 -5.20 15.28 6.32
C VAL A 122 -5.09 13.87 6.87
N ALA A 123 -4.51 12.97 6.08
CA ALA A 123 -4.18 11.61 6.50
C ALA A 123 -2.77 11.61 7.09
N ILE A 124 -2.61 11.12 8.32
CA ILE A 124 -1.36 11.17 9.09
C ILE A 124 -0.97 9.77 9.53
N ARG A 125 0.32 9.46 9.47
CA ARG A 125 0.87 8.18 9.91
C ARG A 125 2.25 8.35 10.54
N MET A 126 2.51 7.63 11.64
CA MET A 126 3.84 7.45 12.19
C MET A 126 4.29 6.01 11.92
N PRO A 127 5.17 5.76 10.92
CA PRO A 127 5.60 4.41 10.55
C PRO A 127 6.47 3.80 11.65
N SER A 128 6.44 2.46 11.82
CA SER A 128 7.29 1.78 12.79
C SER A 128 8.69 1.44 12.25
N HIS A 129 8.90 1.50 10.94
CA HIS A 129 10.19 1.17 10.33
C HIS A 129 11.28 2.16 10.78
N PRO A 130 12.38 1.69 11.42
CA PRO A 130 13.39 2.59 12.00
C PRO A 130 13.99 3.55 10.97
N LEU A 131 14.32 3.02 9.77
CA LEU A 131 14.89 3.84 8.71
C LEU A 131 13.94 4.95 8.23
N ALA A 132 12.63 4.66 8.12
CA ALA A 132 11.65 5.68 7.76
C ALA A 132 11.63 6.81 8.79
N ARG A 133 11.63 6.47 10.08
CA ARG A 133 11.63 7.45 11.17
C ARG A 133 12.91 8.27 11.20
N ASP A 134 14.07 7.61 11.03
CA ASP A 134 15.36 8.29 10.96
C ASP A 134 15.44 9.25 9.76
N PHE A 135 14.96 8.82 8.59
CA PHE A 135 14.88 9.65 7.38
C PHE A 135 13.96 10.87 7.57
N ILE A 136 12.75 10.67 8.12
CA ILE A 136 11.81 11.77 8.38
C ILE A 136 12.44 12.77 9.36
N ARG A 137 13.06 12.29 10.44
CA ARG A 137 13.75 13.13 11.42
C ARG A 137 14.88 13.92 10.80
N GLU A 138 15.78 13.25 10.05
CA GLU A 138 16.95 13.89 9.42
C GLU A 138 16.56 14.92 8.35
N SER A 139 15.45 14.70 7.66
CA SER A 139 14.90 15.69 6.71
C SER A 139 14.47 16.99 7.39
N GLY A 140 14.13 16.95 8.69
CA GLY A 140 13.51 18.07 9.40
C GLY A 140 12.16 18.47 8.83
N ARG A 141 11.50 17.59 8.10
CA ARG A 141 10.21 17.82 7.43
C ARG A 141 9.23 16.67 7.73
N MET A 142 7.94 16.95 7.68
CA MET A 142 6.92 15.94 7.53
C MET A 142 6.87 15.50 6.06
N ILE A 143 6.73 14.20 5.81
CA ILE A 143 6.87 13.62 4.48
C ILE A 143 5.53 13.16 3.93
N ALA A 144 5.03 13.81 2.88
CA ALA A 144 3.91 13.30 2.11
C ALA A 144 4.38 12.13 1.24
N ALA A 145 3.78 10.96 1.42
CA ALA A 145 4.17 9.78 0.64
C ALA A 145 3.00 8.85 0.31
N PRO A 146 2.72 8.59 -0.98
CA PRO A 146 2.03 7.40 -1.44
C PRO A 146 3.03 6.24 -1.61
N SER A 147 2.57 5.04 -2.01
CA SER A 147 3.47 3.95 -2.43
C SER A 147 4.36 4.36 -3.62
N ALA A 148 5.59 3.86 -3.69
CA ALA A 148 6.61 4.29 -4.67
C ALA A 148 6.54 3.54 -6.01
N ASN A 149 5.34 3.25 -6.53
CA ASN A 149 5.10 2.62 -7.84
C ASN A 149 4.51 3.59 -8.85
N THR A 150 4.63 3.27 -10.14
CA THR A 150 3.80 3.88 -11.18
C THR A 150 2.32 3.63 -10.88
N SER A 151 1.47 4.63 -11.11
CA SER A 151 0.04 4.55 -10.77
C SER A 151 -0.63 3.33 -11.42
N GLY A 152 -1.37 2.56 -10.62
CA GLY A 152 -2.09 1.36 -11.06
C GLY A 152 -1.33 0.05 -10.84
N ARG A 153 0.00 0.03 -10.84
CA ARG A 153 0.83 -1.18 -10.62
C ARG A 153 0.79 -1.66 -9.16
N PRO A 154 1.17 -2.93 -8.88
CA PRO A 154 1.32 -3.43 -7.51
C PRO A 154 2.30 -2.59 -6.69
N SER A 155 1.99 -2.33 -5.42
CA SER A 155 2.85 -1.52 -4.55
C SER A 155 4.21 -2.19 -4.33
N PRO A 156 5.31 -1.42 -4.25
CA PRO A 156 6.65 -1.97 -4.13
C PRO A 156 6.93 -2.45 -2.70
N THR A 157 7.44 -3.66 -2.58
CA THR A 157 7.86 -4.30 -1.33
C THR A 157 9.36 -4.53 -1.25
N LEU A 158 10.08 -4.20 -2.35
CA LEU A 158 11.53 -4.23 -2.48
C LEU A 158 12.00 -2.94 -3.16
N ALA A 159 13.24 -2.54 -2.91
CA ALA A 159 13.85 -1.40 -3.60
C ALA A 159 14.00 -1.62 -5.11
N SER A 160 14.21 -2.87 -5.54
CA SER A 160 14.22 -3.24 -6.98
C SER A 160 12.91 -2.93 -7.68
N HIS A 161 11.75 -3.16 -7.02
CA HIS A 161 10.44 -2.79 -7.55
C HIS A 161 10.30 -1.26 -7.72
N VAL A 162 10.87 -0.49 -6.77
CA VAL A 162 10.89 0.97 -6.87
C VAL A 162 11.78 1.41 -8.03
N TYR A 163 12.97 0.81 -8.15
CA TYR A 163 13.92 1.15 -9.22
C TYR A 163 13.31 0.89 -10.60
N GLU A 164 12.65 -0.26 -10.78
CA GLU A 164 11.93 -0.60 -12.01
C GLU A 164 10.90 0.48 -12.41
N ASP A 165 10.12 0.96 -11.45
CA ASP A 165 9.05 1.92 -11.69
C ASP A 165 9.51 3.38 -11.79
N MET A 166 10.57 3.76 -11.05
CA MET A 166 10.94 5.16 -10.79
C MET A 166 12.30 5.59 -11.33
N GLN A 167 13.10 4.68 -11.90
CA GLN A 167 14.38 5.06 -12.51
C GLN A 167 14.19 6.17 -13.56
N GLY A 168 15.06 7.16 -13.54
CA GLY A 168 14.98 8.32 -14.41
C GLY A 168 13.95 9.38 -14.02
N ARG A 169 13.11 9.12 -12.99
CA ARG A 169 12.02 10.01 -12.54
C ARG A 169 12.28 10.64 -11.17
N ILE A 170 13.09 10.00 -10.33
CA ILE A 170 13.42 10.46 -8.98
C ILE A 170 14.93 10.39 -8.76
N PRO A 171 15.52 11.27 -7.92
CA PRO A 171 16.96 11.27 -7.72
C PRO A 171 17.50 10.14 -6.84
N LEU A 172 16.70 9.66 -5.85
CA LEU A 172 17.23 8.77 -4.81
C LEU A 172 16.21 7.72 -4.34
N ILE A 173 16.71 6.50 -4.15
CA ILE A 173 16.03 5.40 -3.48
C ILE A 173 16.88 4.94 -2.30
N LEU A 174 16.33 4.96 -1.09
CA LEU A 174 16.93 4.35 0.09
C LEU A 174 16.50 2.88 0.16
N ASP A 175 17.45 1.96 -0.04
CA ASP A 175 17.19 0.52 0.06
C ASP A 175 17.44 0.03 1.49
N GLY A 176 16.38 -0.27 2.20
CA GLY A 176 16.39 -0.86 3.55
C GLY A 176 15.90 -2.31 3.55
N GLY A 177 16.00 -3.02 2.41
CA GLY A 177 15.59 -4.41 2.28
C GLY A 177 14.09 -4.61 2.05
N ALA A 178 13.64 -5.85 2.22
CA ALA A 178 12.24 -6.23 2.07
C ALA A 178 11.38 -5.69 3.22
N VAL A 179 10.17 -5.23 2.89
CA VAL A 179 9.20 -4.80 3.90
C VAL A 179 8.58 -5.99 4.64
N GLY A 180 8.15 -5.79 5.90
CA GLY A 180 7.65 -6.89 6.73
C GLY A 180 6.18 -7.24 6.50
N ILE A 181 5.29 -6.26 6.26
CA ILE A 181 3.82 -6.45 6.19
C ILE A 181 3.33 -6.71 4.77
N GLY A 182 3.87 -5.99 3.77
CA GLY A 182 3.60 -6.21 2.35
C GLY A 182 2.32 -5.58 1.78
N ILE A 183 1.43 -5.05 2.60
CA ILE A 183 0.24 -4.29 2.19
C ILE A 183 0.19 -2.95 2.92
N GLU A 184 -0.51 -1.97 2.35
CA GLU A 184 -0.59 -0.62 2.91
C GLU A 184 -1.32 -0.58 4.25
N SER A 185 -1.04 0.49 5.01
CA SER A 185 -1.66 0.78 6.32
C SER A 185 -3.19 0.77 6.29
N THR A 186 -3.80 0.37 7.39
CA THR A 186 -5.22 0.66 7.66
C THR A 186 -5.43 2.18 7.68
N ILE A 187 -6.52 2.66 7.08
CA ILE A 187 -6.91 4.08 7.14
C ILE A 187 -8.23 4.19 7.88
N ILE A 188 -8.23 4.95 8.96
CA ILE A 188 -9.43 5.29 9.74
C ILE A 188 -9.70 6.78 9.67
N ASP A 189 -10.93 7.14 9.30
CA ASP A 189 -11.42 8.52 9.32
C ASP A 189 -11.97 8.83 10.72
N MET A 190 -11.37 9.80 11.37
CA MET A 190 -11.73 10.32 12.68
C MET A 190 -11.95 11.84 12.65
N SER A 191 -12.21 12.39 11.47
CA SER A 191 -12.54 13.80 11.25
C SER A 191 -13.99 14.16 11.59
N THR A 192 -14.81 13.15 11.89
CA THR A 192 -16.22 13.28 12.26
C THR A 192 -16.48 12.48 13.56
N ASP A 193 -17.68 12.59 14.13
CA ASP A 193 -18.08 11.86 15.35
C ASP A 193 -18.08 10.34 15.20
N THR A 194 -17.99 9.83 13.96
CA THR A 194 -18.06 8.41 13.65
C THR A 194 -16.73 7.91 13.12
N SER A 195 -16.04 7.05 13.87
CA SER A 195 -14.80 6.40 13.41
C SER A 195 -15.11 5.40 12.29
N THR A 196 -14.53 5.60 11.11
CA THR A 196 -14.84 4.79 9.91
C THR A 196 -13.57 4.33 9.19
N ILE A 197 -13.43 3.02 8.97
CA ILE A 197 -12.35 2.45 8.16
C ILE A 197 -12.63 2.75 6.70
N LEU A 198 -11.72 3.48 6.04
CA LEU A 198 -11.76 3.78 4.60
C LEU A 198 -10.85 2.87 3.77
N ARG A 199 -9.89 2.20 4.41
CA ARG A 199 -9.04 1.19 3.79
C ARG A 199 -8.66 0.15 4.84
N PRO A 200 -9.01 -1.14 4.67
CA PRO A 200 -8.57 -2.20 5.56
C PRO A 200 -7.07 -2.46 5.36
N GLY A 201 -6.37 -2.83 6.42
CA GLY A 201 -4.96 -3.16 6.44
C GLY A 201 -4.64 -4.08 7.61
N TYR A 202 -3.39 -4.03 8.09
CA TYR A 202 -2.92 -4.90 9.17
C TYR A 202 -3.66 -4.64 10.50
N ILE A 203 -3.95 -3.38 10.81
CA ILE A 203 -4.78 -3.06 11.98
C ILE A 203 -6.24 -3.31 11.60
N THR A 204 -6.83 -4.31 12.25
CA THR A 204 -8.20 -4.77 11.96
C THR A 204 -9.25 -3.96 12.70
N LYS A 205 -10.52 -4.12 12.29
CA LYS A 205 -11.67 -3.52 12.98
C LYS A 205 -11.71 -3.96 14.45
N ASP A 206 -11.52 -5.25 14.72
CA ASP A 206 -11.59 -5.82 16.07
C ASP A 206 -10.50 -5.22 16.96
N MET A 207 -9.27 -5.05 16.45
CA MET A 207 -8.19 -4.37 17.17
C MET A 207 -8.52 -2.91 17.50
N LEU A 208 -9.16 -2.19 16.57
CA LEU A 208 -9.59 -0.80 16.82
C LEU A 208 -10.71 -0.73 17.85
N GLU A 209 -11.62 -1.69 17.88
CA GLU A 209 -12.71 -1.78 18.85
C GLU A 209 -12.24 -2.16 20.28
N GLU A 210 -10.97 -2.57 20.46
CA GLU A 210 -10.37 -2.67 21.80
C GLU A 210 -10.23 -1.30 22.51
N VAL A 211 -10.12 -0.21 21.74
CA VAL A 211 -9.92 1.15 22.28
C VAL A 211 -11.02 2.14 21.88
N LEU A 212 -11.86 1.77 20.92
CA LEU A 212 -12.99 2.56 20.44
C LEU A 212 -14.31 1.82 20.70
N PRO A 213 -15.38 2.52 21.08
CA PRO A 213 -16.68 1.89 21.38
C PRO A 213 -17.34 1.28 20.14
N LYS A 214 -17.06 1.82 18.95
CA LYS A 214 -17.61 1.36 17.68
C LYS A 214 -16.77 1.86 16.52
N VAL A 215 -16.52 0.97 15.55
CA VAL A 215 -15.83 1.28 14.29
C VAL A 215 -16.69 0.84 13.10
N ASN A 216 -16.97 1.76 12.19
CA ASN A 216 -17.68 1.45 10.95
C ASN A 216 -16.67 1.10 9.85
N ILE A 217 -17.16 0.43 8.80
CA ILE A 217 -16.41 0.21 7.56
C ILE A 217 -17.18 0.93 6.45
N ASP A 218 -16.48 1.74 5.65
CA ASP A 218 -17.11 2.43 4.53
C ASP A 218 -17.63 1.41 3.50
N PRO A 219 -18.89 1.53 3.05
CA PRO A 219 -19.46 0.59 2.07
C PRO A 219 -18.72 0.51 0.73
N ALA A 220 -17.89 1.51 0.39
CA ALA A 220 -17.03 1.46 -0.79
C ALA A 220 -15.87 0.47 -0.64
N VAL A 221 -15.53 0.08 0.59
CA VAL A 221 -14.44 -0.85 0.90
C VAL A 221 -14.88 -2.30 0.81
N THR A 222 -16.12 -2.59 1.21
CA THR A 222 -16.70 -3.95 1.26
C THR A 222 -17.39 -4.36 -0.04
N GLY A 223 -17.51 -3.43 -1.00
CA GLY A 223 -18.18 -3.69 -2.29
C GLY A 223 -17.36 -4.64 -3.17
N ARG A 224 -18.02 -5.68 -3.70
CA ARG A 224 -17.45 -6.63 -4.67
C ARG A 224 -17.53 -6.13 -6.12
N THR A 225 -17.92 -4.88 -6.32
CA THR A 225 -18.02 -4.23 -7.63
C THR A 225 -17.46 -2.82 -7.58
N MET A 226 -16.89 -2.39 -8.70
CA MET A 226 -16.37 -1.02 -8.82
C MET A 226 -17.54 -0.01 -8.77
N LYS A 227 -17.60 0.83 -7.74
CA LYS A 227 -18.59 1.91 -7.68
C LYS A 227 -18.13 3.08 -8.56
N LYS A 228 -18.98 3.52 -9.48
CA LYS A 228 -18.79 4.77 -10.25
C LYS A 228 -19.09 5.96 -9.33
N ASN A 229 -18.30 7.04 -9.44
CA ASN A 229 -18.49 8.32 -8.72
C ASN A 229 -18.20 8.35 -7.21
N VAL A 230 -17.22 7.59 -6.75
CA VAL A 230 -16.71 7.70 -5.36
C VAL A 230 -15.79 8.93 -5.25
N VAL A 231 -16.05 9.79 -4.27
CA VAL A 231 -15.07 10.82 -3.86
C VAL A 231 -13.94 10.13 -3.11
N ALA A 232 -12.71 10.30 -3.56
CA ALA A 232 -11.54 9.69 -2.93
C ALA A 232 -11.20 10.40 -1.61
N LYS A 233 -11.79 9.97 -0.50
CA LYS A 233 -11.44 10.45 0.85
C LYS A 233 -10.09 9.92 1.34
N ALA A 234 -9.60 8.84 0.74
CA ALA A 234 -8.35 8.19 1.09
C ALA A 234 -7.71 7.54 -0.15
N PRO A 235 -6.37 7.30 -0.13
CA PRO A 235 -5.69 6.58 -1.19
C PRO A 235 -6.27 5.17 -1.40
N GLY A 236 -6.46 4.78 -2.68
CA GLY A 236 -6.93 3.45 -3.04
C GLY A 236 -8.45 3.26 -3.11
N MET A 237 -9.27 4.32 -2.96
CA MET A 237 -10.73 4.21 -3.01
C MET A 237 -11.33 4.29 -4.42
N LYS A 238 -10.74 5.09 -5.33
CA LYS A 238 -11.41 5.52 -6.58
C LYS A 238 -10.91 4.85 -7.85
N TYR A 239 -9.60 4.63 -7.97
CA TYR A 239 -8.96 4.23 -9.22
C TYR A 239 -8.63 2.72 -9.23
N ARG A 240 -8.37 2.15 -10.44
CA ARG A 240 -7.79 0.82 -10.58
C ARG A 240 -6.41 0.83 -9.89
N HIS A 241 -6.20 -0.11 -8.98
CA HIS A 241 -4.98 -0.22 -8.18
C HIS A 241 -4.47 -1.65 -8.15
N TYR A 242 -3.17 -1.80 -7.96
CA TYR A 242 -2.50 -3.08 -7.72
C TYR A 242 -2.56 -4.06 -8.88
N ALA A 243 -2.96 -3.59 -10.06
CA ALA A 243 -3.19 -4.47 -11.20
C ALA A 243 -1.86 -4.93 -11.83
N PRO A 244 -1.66 -6.24 -12.01
CA PRO A 244 -0.61 -6.77 -12.87
C PRO A 244 -0.91 -6.46 -14.34
N LYS A 245 0.07 -6.69 -15.23
CA LYS A 245 -0.06 -6.51 -16.69
C LYS A 245 -1.05 -7.50 -17.27
N GLY A 246 -0.91 -8.78 -16.90
CA GLY A 246 -1.82 -9.85 -17.31
C GLY A 246 -3.18 -9.79 -16.59
N GLN A 247 -4.13 -10.57 -17.05
CA GLN A 247 -5.48 -10.62 -16.49
C GLN A 247 -5.53 -11.55 -15.28
N LEU A 248 -5.80 -11.00 -14.09
CA LEU A 248 -6.06 -11.78 -12.87
C LEU A 248 -7.55 -12.05 -12.74
N THR A 249 -7.91 -13.32 -12.44
CA THR A 249 -9.28 -13.74 -12.10
C THR A 249 -9.25 -14.50 -10.77
N LEU A 250 -10.15 -14.13 -9.86
CA LEU A 250 -10.34 -14.82 -8.59
C LEU A 250 -11.45 -15.86 -8.72
N VAL A 251 -11.30 -17.00 -8.07
CA VAL A 251 -12.31 -18.04 -7.99
C VAL A 251 -12.66 -18.30 -6.53
N GLU A 252 -13.95 -18.24 -6.21
CA GLU A 252 -14.49 -18.37 -4.86
C GLU A 252 -15.50 -19.50 -4.78
N GLY A 253 -15.46 -20.25 -3.68
CA GLY A 253 -16.40 -21.34 -3.42
C GLY A 253 -15.79 -22.42 -2.54
N ASP A 254 -16.36 -23.61 -2.63
CA ASP A 254 -15.80 -24.82 -2.00
C ASP A 254 -14.41 -25.14 -2.57
N ARG A 255 -13.48 -25.53 -1.70
CA ARG A 255 -12.06 -25.73 -2.06
C ARG A 255 -11.86 -26.64 -3.27
N ASP A 256 -12.50 -27.81 -3.26
CA ASP A 256 -12.27 -28.80 -4.32
C ASP A 256 -12.88 -28.32 -5.65
N LYS A 257 -14.02 -27.63 -5.60
CA LYS A 257 -14.64 -27.01 -6.77
C LYS A 257 -13.76 -25.87 -7.31
N VAL A 258 -13.19 -25.04 -6.44
CA VAL A 258 -12.28 -23.95 -6.82
C VAL A 258 -11.06 -24.51 -7.55
N ILE A 259 -10.41 -25.56 -7.00
CA ILE A 259 -9.26 -26.24 -7.63
C ILE A 259 -9.64 -26.79 -9.01
N ALA A 260 -10.76 -27.52 -9.09
CA ALA A 260 -11.23 -28.08 -10.37
C ALA A 260 -11.51 -26.97 -11.40
N LYS A 261 -12.15 -25.87 -10.98
CA LYS A 261 -12.48 -24.75 -11.90
C LYS A 261 -11.23 -23.99 -12.35
N ILE A 262 -10.28 -23.74 -11.46
CA ILE A 262 -9.01 -23.10 -11.84
C ILE A 262 -8.26 -23.97 -12.86
N ASN A 263 -8.14 -25.30 -12.63
CA ASN A 263 -7.47 -26.20 -13.58
C ASN A 263 -8.20 -26.28 -14.94
N GLU A 264 -9.54 -26.20 -14.95
CA GLU A 264 -10.32 -26.09 -16.19
C GLU A 264 -9.97 -24.82 -16.96
N LEU A 265 -9.96 -23.65 -16.28
CA LEU A 265 -9.66 -22.35 -16.89
C LEU A 265 -8.21 -22.27 -17.38
N VAL A 266 -7.26 -22.83 -16.64
CA VAL A 266 -5.85 -22.92 -17.04
C VAL A 266 -5.75 -23.69 -18.35
N LYS A 267 -6.29 -24.92 -18.40
CA LYS A 267 -6.27 -25.76 -19.60
C LYS A 267 -6.87 -25.05 -20.81
N GLU A 268 -8.02 -24.37 -20.63
CA GLU A 268 -8.67 -23.61 -21.72
C GLU A 268 -7.72 -22.57 -22.30
N LYS A 269 -7.05 -21.77 -21.44
CA LYS A 269 -6.17 -20.69 -21.90
C LYS A 269 -4.83 -21.18 -22.46
N GLU A 270 -4.28 -22.28 -21.94
CA GLU A 270 -3.10 -22.93 -22.50
C GLU A 270 -3.38 -23.53 -23.90
N GLU A 271 -4.57 -24.13 -24.10
CA GLU A 271 -5.02 -24.62 -25.42
C GLU A 271 -5.20 -23.48 -26.45
N GLU A 272 -5.51 -22.27 -25.98
CA GLU A 272 -5.55 -21.04 -26.80
C GLU A 272 -4.14 -20.48 -27.08
N GLY A 273 -3.08 -21.05 -26.50
CA GLY A 273 -1.68 -20.65 -26.69
C GLY A 273 -1.22 -19.50 -25.78
N HIS A 274 -1.95 -19.21 -24.70
CA HIS A 274 -1.58 -18.19 -23.73
C HIS A 274 -0.68 -18.75 -22.62
N LYS A 275 0.17 -17.89 -22.07
CA LYS A 275 0.99 -18.18 -20.90
C LYS A 275 0.17 -17.97 -19.63
N VAL A 276 -0.02 -19.04 -18.87
CA VAL A 276 -0.96 -19.07 -17.75
C VAL A 276 -0.24 -19.32 -16.43
N GLY A 277 -0.70 -18.65 -15.37
CA GLY A 277 -0.18 -18.85 -14.04
C GLY A 277 -1.25 -19.00 -12.98
N VAL A 278 -0.91 -19.72 -11.91
CA VAL A 278 -1.77 -19.88 -10.74
C VAL A 278 -1.07 -19.38 -9.48
N ILE A 279 -1.79 -18.57 -8.72
CA ILE A 279 -1.43 -18.11 -7.38
C ILE A 279 -2.20 -18.99 -6.39
N GLY A 280 -1.56 -20.02 -5.86
CA GLY A 280 -2.11 -20.90 -4.84
C GLY A 280 -1.60 -20.55 -3.45
N THR A 281 -2.08 -21.29 -2.45
CA THR A 281 -1.52 -21.28 -1.08
C THR A 281 -0.62 -22.48 -0.85
N ASP A 282 0.16 -22.48 0.24
CA ASP A 282 0.99 -23.63 0.62
C ASP A 282 0.18 -24.91 0.72
N GLU A 283 -1.12 -24.81 1.05
CA GLU A 283 -2.04 -25.93 1.23
C GLU A 283 -2.67 -26.44 -0.07
N THR A 284 -2.58 -25.70 -1.17
CA THR A 284 -3.29 -26.01 -2.42
C THR A 284 -2.42 -26.05 -3.66
N LEU A 285 -1.19 -25.53 -3.61
CA LEU A 285 -0.34 -25.32 -4.77
C LEU A 285 -0.12 -26.57 -5.61
N ASP A 286 0.13 -27.72 -4.94
CA ASP A 286 0.36 -29.01 -5.59
C ASP A 286 -0.87 -29.59 -6.31
N SER A 287 -2.05 -28.99 -6.11
CA SER A 287 -3.30 -29.39 -6.76
C SER A 287 -3.55 -28.65 -8.07
N TYR A 288 -2.71 -27.69 -8.41
CA TYR A 288 -2.83 -26.91 -9.64
C TYR A 288 -1.85 -27.36 -10.72
N HIS A 289 -2.25 -27.18 -11.98
CA HIS A 289 -1.46 -27.54 -13.15
C HIS A 289 -1.44 -26.32 -14.08
N ALA A 290 -0.32 -25.60 -14.16
CA ALA A 290 -0.11 -24.44 -15.02
C ALA A 290 1.38 -24.27 -15.33
N ASP A 291 1.69 -23.49 -16.35
CA ASP A 291 3.07 -23.12 -16.72
C ASP A 291 3.82 -22.46 -15.57
N ILE A 292 3.11 -21.62 -14.81
CA ILE A 292 3.67 -20.87 -13.68
C ILE A 292 2.84 -21.09 -12.44
N LEU A 293 3.45 -21.70 -11.40
CA LEU A 293 2.84 -21.93 -10.10
C LEU A 293 3.61 -21.13 -9.03
N ARG A 294 2.90 -20.34 -8.23
CA ARG A 294 3.49 -19.60 -7.08
C ARG A 294 2.62 -19.73 -5.85
N SER A 295 3.26 -20.12 -4.74
CA SER A 295 2.60 -20.01 -3.43
C SER A 295 2.65 -18.57 -2.94
N ILE A 296 1.49 -18.04 -2.57
CA ILE A 296 1.39 -16.73 -1.92
C ILE A 296 1.63 -16.81 -0.40
N GLY A 297 1.66 -18.01 0.18
CA GLY A 297 1.82 -18.28 1.60
C GLY A 297 0.71 -19.18 2.15
N SER A 298 0.64 -19.30 3.46
CA SER A 298 -0.30 -20.19 4.14
C SER A 298 -1.61 -19.50 4.52
N ARG A 299 -2.74 -20.16 4.28
CA ARG A 299 -4.06 -19.71 4.76
C ARG A 299 -4.14 -19.64 6.28
N GLN A 300 -3.37 -20.48 6.98
CA GLN A 300 -3.32 -20.49 8.44
C GLN A 300 -2.48 -19.34 9.00
N LYS A 301 -1.66 -18.68 8.16
CA LYS A 301 -0.79 -17.55 8.48
C LYS A 301 -1.02 -16.41 7.49
N PRO A 302 -2.16 -15.69 7.57
CA PRO A 302 -2.53 -14.67 6.58
C PRO A 302 -1.50 -13.54 6.45
N GLU A 303 -0.64 -13.32 7.44
CA GLU A 303 0.50 -12.40 7.37
C GLU A 303 1.50 -12.81 6.28
N THR A 304 1.68 -14.10 6.01
CA THR A 304 2.56 -14.57 4.92
C THR A 304 1.96 -14.24 3.55
N VAL A 305 0.64 -14.35 3.43
CA VAL A 305 -0.10 -14.00 2.21
C VAL A 305 0.00 -12.48 1.95
N ALA A 306 -0.21 -11.66 2.98
CA ALA A 306 -0.08 -10.21 2.87
C ALA A 306 1.34 -9.80 2.44
N ALA A 307 2.37 -10.38 3.04
CA ALA A 307 3.78 -10.08 2.75
C ALA A 307 4.19 -10.41 1.30
N ASN A 308 3.62 -11.48 0.73
CA ASN A 308 3.97 -11.95 -0.61
C ASN A 308 3.10 -11.39 -1.74
N LEU A 309 1.92 -10.84 -1.44
CA LEU A 309 0.90 -10.49 -2.42
C LEU A 309 1.44 -9.67 -3.59
N TYR A 310 2.03 -8.51 -3.32
CA TYR A 310 2.52 -7.63 -4.38
C TYR A 310 3.78 -8.14 -5.05
N ARG A 311 4.66 -8.83 -4.31
CA ARG A 311 5.86 -9.45 -4.86
C ARG A 311 5.49 -10.48 -5.94
N ILE A 312 4.50 -11.33 -5.64
CA ILE A 312 4.05 -12.36 -6.58
C ILE A 312 3.39 -11.74 -7.81
N LEU A 313 2.51 -10.73 -7.64
CA LEU A 313 1.91 -10.06 -8.79
C LEU A 313 2.95 -9.43 -9.71
N ARG A 314 4.05 -8.87 -9.16
CA ARG A 314 5.18 -8.37 -9.97
C ARG A 314 5.98 -9.48 -10.63
N GLU A 315 6.21 -10.58 -9.93
CA GLU A 315 6.91 -11.75 -10.50
C GLU A 315 6.15 -12.33 -11.70
N PHE A 316 4.82 -12.35 -11.68
CA PHE A 316 4.03 -12.75 -12.86
C PHE A 316 4.13 -11.75 -14.01
N ASP A 317 4.28 -10.46 -13.73
CA ASP A 317 4.57 -9.43 -14.73
C ASP A 317 5.94 -9.65 -15.41
N ASP A 318 6.97 -10.00 -14.61
CA ASP A 318 8.33 -10.28 -15.09
C ASP A 318 8.38 -11.57 -15.92
N LEU A 319 7.53 -12.53 -15.59
CA LEU A 319 7.37 -13.78 -16.33
C LEU A 319 6.47 -13.65 -17.57
N GLU A 320 5.97 -12.43 -17.86
CA GLU A 320 5.10 -12.16 -19.02
C GLU A 320 3.88 -13.07 -19.07
N CYS A 321 3.21 -13.24 -17.94
CA CYS A 321 2.02 -14.08 -17.82
C CYS A 321 0.77 -13.34 -18.36
N ASP A 322 0.04 -13.96 -19.30
CA ASP A 322 -1.14 -13.36 -19.92
C ASP A 322 -2.36 -13.47 -19.01
N TYR A 323 -2.58 -14.65 -18.40
CA TYR A 323 -3.70 -14.96 -17.53
C TYR A 323 -3.21 -15.51 -16.20
N MET A 324 -3.79 -15.01 -15.13
CA MET A 324 -3.52 -15.45 -13.76
C MET A 324 -4.82 -15.85 -13.09
N TYR A 325 -4.80 -16.97 -12.39
CA TYR A 325 -5.92 -17.43 -11.56
C TYR A 325 -5.49 -17.53 -10.10
N SER A 326 -6.38 -17.18 -9.19
CA SER A 326 -6.14 -17.31 -7.75
C SER A 326 -7.42 -17.73 -7.05
N GLU A 327 -7.27 -18.52 -6.02
CA GLU A 327 -8.32 -18.76 -5.05
C GLU A 327 -8.61 -17.50 -4.22
N SER A 328 -9.83 -17.40 -3.65
CA SER A 328 -10.20 -16.33 -2.72
C SER A 328 -9.70 -16.61 -1.30
N PHE A 329 -9.67 -15.58 -0.46
CA PHE A 329 -9.26 -15.67 0.94
C PHE A 329 -10.43 -15.35 1.87
N PHE A 330 -10.32 -15.72 3.16
CA PHE A 330 -11.35 -15.41 4.15
C PHE A 330 -11.47 -13.91 4.38
N GLU A 331 -12.72 -13.41 4.41
CA GLU A 331 -13.02 -11.99 4.68
C GLU A 331 -13.16 -11.72 6.19
N GLN A 332 -12.19 -12.15 7.00
CA GLN A 332 -12.10 -11.88 8.43
C GLN A 332 -10.71 -11.36 8.80
N GLY A 333 -10.64 -10.46 9.75
CA GLY A 333 -9.35 -9.93 10.21
C GLY A 333 -8.50 -9.36 9.07
N LEU A 334 -7.25 -9.81 8.97
CA LEU A 334 -6.32 -9.44 7.90
C LEU A 334 -6.77 -9.91 6.51
N GLY A 335 -7.57 -10.99 6.44
CA GLY A 335 -8.13 -11.51 5.19
C GLY A 335 -8.99 -10.46 4.45
N ASN A 336 -9.70 -9.60 5.17
CA ASN A 336 -10.43 -8.46 4.57
C ASN A 336 -9.49 -7.53 3.77
N ALA A 337 -8.30 -7.26 4.29
CA ALA A 337 -7.32 -6.42 3.62
C ALA A 337 -6.74 -7.14 2.39
N ILE A 338 -6.42 -8.42 2.51
CA ILE A 338 -5.93 -9.25 1.41
C ILE A 338 -6.96 -9.27 0.27
N MET A 339 -8.21 -9.66 0.57
CA MET A 339 -9.28 -9.70 -0.44
C MET A 339 -9.56 -8.35 -1.09
N ASN A 340 -9.53 -7.26 -0.32
CA ASN A 340 -9.67 -5.91 -0.89
C ASN A 340 -8.59 -5.60 -1.93
N ARG A 341 -7.33 -6.04 -1.71
CA ARG A 341 -6.21 -5.86 -2.66
C ARG A 341 -6.35 -6.79 -3.86
N MET A 342 -6.69 -8.05 -3.64
CA MET A 342 -6.85 -9.05 -4.69
C MET A 342 -8.00 -8.70 -5.63
N LEU A 343 -9.17 -8.29 -5.12
CA LEU A 343 -10.31 -7.85 -5.93
C LEU A 343 -9.95 -6.63 -6.80
N LYS A 344 -9.21 -5.66 -6.24
CA LYS A 344 -8.75 -4.49 -7.02
C LYS A 344 -7.70 -4.85 -8.06
N ALA A 345 -6.76 -5.74 -7.72
CA ALA A 345 -5.77 -6.26 -8.67
C ALA A 345 -6.44 -7.01 -9.83
N ALA A 346 -7.47 -7.80 -9.53
CA ALA A 346 -8.27 -8.52 -10.51
C ALA A 346 -9.24 -7.63 -11.30
N GLY A 347 -9.34 -6.32 -11.00
CA GLY A 347 -10.36 -5.46 -11.60
C GLY A 347 -11.78 -5.96 -11.34
N TYR A 348 -11.99 -6.64 -10.21
CA TYR A 348 -13.24 -7.29 -9.79
C TYR A 348 -13.67 -8.48 -10.66
N HIS A 349 -12.76 -9.09 -11.43
CA HIS A 349 -13.02 -10.37 -12.08
C HIS A 349 -13.05 -11.46 -11.00
N LEU A 350 -14.26 -11.87 -10.62
CA LEU A 350 -14.55 -12.88 -9.60
C LEU A 350 -15.56 -13.88 -10.15
N ILE A 351 -15.22 -15.17 -10.06
CA ILE A 351 -16.10 -16.29 -10.35
C ILE A 351 -16.53 -16.90 -9.02
N THR A 352 -17.81 -16.95 -8.73
CA THR A 352 -18.40 -17.59 -7.55
C THR A 352 -19.07 -18.90 -7.96
N LEU A 353 -18.72 -19.99 -7.27
CA LEU A 353 -19.19 -21.37 -7.57
C LEU A 353 -20.29 -21.81 -6.60
#